data_8ed81ca60ee4eabf1a7e0174a71e484f
#
_entry.id   8ed81ca60ee4eabf1a7e0174a71e484f
#
_cell.length_a   1.000
_cell.length_b   1.000
_cell.length_c   1.000
_cell.angle_alpha   90.00
_cell.angle_beta   90.00
_cell.angle_gamma   90.00
#
_symmetry.space_group_name_H-M   'P 1'
#
loop_
_entity.id
_entity.type
_entity.pdbx_description
1 polymer ?
#
loop_
_entity_poly.entity_id
_entity_poly.type
_entity_poly.pdbx_seq_one_letter_code
_entity_poly.pdbx_strand_id
1 'polypeptide(L)'
;MKYLIRTFIGIIMLGSWISISATDWKKYAYDTYAERDFSGWPNMIENLKSKAFSPTGTFSDRIQVMTCYYGYIGHLLDIKQKDKASEWSKKANETFKPLQRQAPNDPRILALQSMFVAYEIAISPVKAPFQVGGMMSTAKKALKTDPTLYLAALANANILFYFPEALGGNKQQAITYYKKVYDYFMAHPEIASTDWMYLNVMSTLAVAYEAVGNNNEALSWCKKALLVAPEFVYVKTILLPRIQAKVK
;
A
#
# COMPACT_ATOMS: atom_id res chain seq x y z
N MET A 1 -48.69 -48.14 0.25
CA MET A 1 -48.82 -46.67 0.17
C MET A 1 -48.14 -46.05 1.41
N LYS A 2 -46.87 -45.68 1.27
CA LYS A 2 -46.12 -45.00 2.35
C LYS A 2 -45.48 -43.76 1.72
N TYR A 3 -45.97 -42.60 2.09
CA TYR A 3 -45.43 -41.29 1.68
C TYR A 3 -44.17 -41.00 2.48
N LEU A 4 -43.02 -40.89 1.82
CA LEU A 4 -41.78 -40.33 2.37
C LEU A 4 -41.78 -38.82 2.20
N ILE A 5 -41.97 -38.09 3.29
CA ILE A 5 -41.76 -36.63 3.36
C ILE A 5 -40.27 -36.41 3.48
N ARG A 6 -39.67 -35.85 2.39
CA ARG A 6 -38.29 -35.35 2.44
C ARG A 6 -38.32 -33.91 2.94
N THR A 7 -37.90 -33.73 4.19
CA THR A 7 -37.67 -32.44 4.79
C THR A 7 -36.35 -31.87 4.23
N PHE A 8 -36.45 -30.82 3.42
CA PHE A 8 -35.29 -30.02 3.01
C PHE A 8 -34.92 -29.11 4.18
N ILE A 9 -33.81 -29.41 4.85
CA ILE A 9 -33.18 -28.49 5.81
C ILE A 9 -32.32 -27.55 4.98
N GLY A 10 -32.85 -26.35 4.73
CA GLY A 10 -32.09 -25.23 4.18
C GLY A 10 -31.10 -24.73 5.22
N ILE A 11 -29.82 -24.99 5.03
CA ILE A 11 -28.75 -24.34 5.80
C ILE A 11 -28.69 -22.89 5.34
N ILE A 12 -29.33 -21.99 6.11
CA ILE A 12 -29.10 -20.54 5.96
C ILE A 12 -27.71 -20.28 6.51
N MET A 13 -26.72 -20.12 5.62
CA MET A 13 -25.43 -19.53 5.97
C MET A 13 -25.69 -18.06 6.36
N LEU A 14 -25.87 -17.81 7.62
CA LEU A 14 -25.77 -16.46 8.20
C LEU A 14 -24.30 -16.03 8.05
N GLY A 15 -24.02 -15.32 6.97
CA GLY A 15 -22.77 -14.57 6.87
C GLY A 15 -22.69 -13.60 8.03
N SER A 16 -21.88 -13.89 9.01
CA SER A 16 -21.56 -12.99 10.11
C SER A 16 -20.93 -11.73 9.53
N TRP A 17 -21.72 -10.66 9.47
CA TRP A 17 -21.22 -9.32 9.19
C TRP A 17 -20.39 -8.88 10.40
N ILE A 18 -19.08 -9.12 10.34
CA ILE A 18 -18.17 -8.60 11.37
C ILE A 18 -18.13 -7.09 11.17
N SER A 19 -18.81 -6.36 12.04
CA SER A 19 -18.66 -4.90 12.15
C SER A 19 -17.28 -4.61 12.73
N ILE A 20 -16.30 -4.39 11.85
CA ILE A 20 -14.95 -3.96 12.27
C ILE A 20 -15.07 -2.56 12.85
N SER A 21 -14.74 -2.38 14.14
CA SER A 21 -14.71 -1.08 14.81
C SER A 21 -13.66 -0.16 14.22
N ALA A 22 -13.72 1.14 14.47
CA ALA A 22 -12.78 2.11 13.91
C ALA A 22 -11.32 1.85 14.33
N THR A 23 -11.10 1.15 15.45
CA THR A 23 -9.77 0.77 15.96
C THR A 23 -9.27 -0.55 15.38
N ASP A 24 -10.16 -1.44 14.95
CA ASP A 24 -9.82 -2.78 14.47
C ASP A 24 -9.34 -2.83 13.02
N TRP A 25 -9.75 -1.90 12.15
CA TRP A 25 -9.41 -2.01 10.74
C TRP A 25 -7.91 -1.84 10.45
N LYS A 26 -7.20 -1.02 11.24
CA LYS A 26 -5.74 -0.86 11.08
C LYS A 26 -5.02 -2.17 11.40
N LYS A 27 -5.38 -2.76 12.53
CA LYS A 27 -4.85 -4.08 12.93
C LYS A 27 -5.23 -5.14 11.91
N TYR A 28 -6.46 -5.15 11.41
CA TYR A 28 -6.90 -6.04 10.35
C TYR A 28 -6.06 -5.86 9.07
N ALA A 29 -5.87 -4.63 8.61
CA ALA A 29 -5.04 -4.35 7.43
C ALA A 29 -3.58 -4.77 7.64
N TYR A 30 -3.02 -4.54 8.83
CA TYR A 30 -1.67 -4.97 9.18
C TYR A 30 -1.52 -6.49 9.15
N ASP A 31 -2.43 -7.21 9.83
CA ASP A 31 -2.37 -8.67 9.93
C ASP A 31 -2.56 -9.33 8.57
N THR A 32 -3.60 -8.93 7.83
CA THR A 32 -3.88 -9.49 6.50
C THR A 32 -2.80 -9.13 5.47
N TYR A 33 -2.15 -7.97 5.62
CA TYR A 33 -0.97 -7.63 4.83
C TYR A 33 0.21 -8.57 5.15
N ALA A 34 0.47 -8.85 6.43
CA ALA A 34 1.50 -9.79 6.84
C ALA A 34 1.21 -11.21 6.34
N GLU A 35 -0.04 -11.66 6.45
CA GLU A 35 -0.52 -12.96 5.99
C GLU A 35 -0.64 -13.05 4.46
N ARG A 36 -0.50 -11.92 3.75
CA ARG A 36 -0.74 -11.79 2.31
C ARG A 36 -2.17 -12.16 1.89
N ASP A 37 -3.13 -12.01 2.81
CA ASP A 37 -4.55 -12.21 2.55
C ASP A 37 -5.27 -10.88 2.31
N PHE A 38 -5.47 -10.53 1.05
CA PHE A 38 -6.16 -9.33 0.65
C PHE A 38 -7.64 -9.57 0.31
N SER A 39 -8.18 -10.75 0.58
CA SER A 39 -9.55 -11.11 0.19
C SER A 39 -10.62 -10.21 0.83
N GLY A 40 -10.41 -9.77 2.06
CA GLY A 40 -11.32 -8.88 2.78
C GLY A 40 -11.10 -7.38 2.54
N TRP A 41 -10.00 -6.98 1.86
CA TRP A 41 -9.69 -5.55 1.62
C TRP A 41 -10.77 -4.79 0.86
N PRO A 42 -11.43 -5.35 -0.18
CA PRO A 42 -12.55 -4.69 -0.83
C PRO A 42 -13.64 -4.23 0.13
N ASN A 43 -14.11 -5.13 0.99
CA ASN A 43 -15.15 -4.84 1.97
C ASN A 43 -14.67 -3.86 3.05
N MET A 44 -13.42 -4.01 3.51
CA MET A 44 -12.81 -3.08 4.46
C MET A 44 -12.77 -1.66 3.88
N ILE A 45 -12.30 -1.47 2.64
CA ILE A 45 -12.19 -0.17 1.98
C ILE A 45 -13.57 0.49 1.85
N GLU A 46 -14.60 -0.24 1.40
CA GLU A 46 -15.95 0.32 1.26
C GLU A 46 -16.56 0.71 2.62
N ASN A 47 -16.34 -0.08 3.66
CA ASN A 47 -16.78 0.24 5.02
C ASN A 47 -16.07 1.49 5.58
N LEU A 48 -14.75 1.59 5.38
CA LEU A 48 -13.96 2.76 5.80
C LEU A 48 -14.39 4.01 5.04
N LYS A 49 -14.60 3.89 3.73
CA LYS A 49 -15.09 4.98 2.88
C LYS A 49 -16.43 5.51 3.37
N SER A 50 -17.39 4.62 3.65
CA SER A 50 -18.70 5.01 4.17
C SER A 50 -18.59 5.83 5.46
N LYS A 51 -17.72 5.43 6.41
CA LYS A 51 -17.47 6.14 7.66
C LYS A 51 -16.71 7.46 7.44
N ALA A 52 -15.62 7.43 6.68
CA ALA A 52 -14.75 8.60 6.47
C ALA A 52 -15.43 9.73 5.70
N PHE A 53 -16.39 9.40 4.84
CA PHE A 53 -17.15 10.40 4.07
C PHE A 53 -18.53 10.70 4.67
N SER A 54 -18.84 10.17 5.87
CA SER A 54 -20.00 10.57 6.66
C SER A 54 -19.81 11.99 7.27
N PRO A 55 -20.86 12.62 7.82
CA PRO A 55 -20.75 13.92 8.47
C PRO A 55 -19.75 13.97 9.65
N THR A 56 -19.48 12.84 10.29
CA THR A 56 -18.55 12.71 11.42
C THR A 56 -17.13 12.33 10.99
N GLY A 57 -16.91 11.99 9.72
CA GLY A 57 -15.61 11.59 9.20
C GLY A 57 -14.65 12.75 9.05
N THR A 58 -13.39 12.55 9.45
CA THR A 58 -12.34 13.54 9.37
C THR A 58 -11.60 13.51 8.04
N PHE A 59 -10.85 14.57 7.73
CA PHE A 59 -9.95 14.58 6.57
C PHE A 59 -8.87 13.49 6.70
N SER A 60 -8.37 13.25 7.91
CA SER A 60 -7.39 12.18 8.18
C SER A 60 -7.96 10.79 7.85
N ASP A 61 -9.21 10.52 8.21
CA ASP A 61 -9.87 9.25 7.89
C ASP A 61 -9.96 9.04 6.37
N ARG A 62 -10.25 10.10 5.62
CA ARG A 62 -10.30 10.07 4.15
C ARG A 62 -8.93 9.77 3.53
N ILE A 63 -7.86 10.35 4.08
CA ILE A 63 -6.47 10.01 3.67
C ILE A 63 -6.19 8.52 3.92
N GLN A 64 -6.62 7.99 5.07
CA GLN A 64 -6.42 6.57 5.40
C GLN A 64 -7.17 5.64 4.44
N VAL A 65 -8.39 5.98 4.03
CA VAL A 65 -9.10 5.26 2.95
C VAL A 65 -8.25 5.22 1.67
N MET A 66 -7.65 6.35 1.30
CA MET A 66 -6.82 6.43 0.10
C MET A 66 -5.54 5.58 0.22
N THR A 67 -4.93 5.48 1.41
CA THR A 67 -3.79 4.58 1.62
C THR A 67 -4.19 3.11 1.50
N CYS A 68 -5.39 2.73 1.92
CA CYS A 68 -5.91 1.37 1.72
C CYS A 68 -6.17 1.07 0.23
N TYR A 69 -6.75 2.00 -0.53
CA TYR A 69 -6.84 1.86 -1.99
C TYR A 69 -5.47 1.65 -2.63
N TYR A 70 -4.48 2.45 -2.21
CA TYR A 70 -3.11 2.32 -2.71
C TYR A 70 -2.53 0.93 -2.42
N GLY A 71 -2.67 0.41 -1.21
CA GLY A 71 -2.20 -0.93 -0.84
C GLY A 71 -2.86 -2.03 -1.66
N TYR A 72 -4.17 -1.98 -1.82
CA TYR A 72 -4.92 -2.99 -2.55
C TYR A 72 -4.61 -2.99 -4.05
N ILE A 73 -4.54 -1.81 -4.68
CA ILE A 73 -4.15 -1.69 -6.10
C ILE A 73 -2.72 -2.22 -6.30
N GLY A 74 -1.79 -1.90 -5.38
CA GLY A 74 -0.43 -2.40 -5.41
C GLY A 74 -0.36 -3.93 -5.35
N HIS A 75 -1.16 -4.56 -4.47
CA HIS A 75 -1.30 -6.01 -4.41
C HIS A 75 -1.81 -6.59 -5.73
N LEU A 76 -2.87 -6.01 -6.31
CA LEU A 76 -3.43 -6.48 -7.60
C LEU A 76 -2.40 -6.42 -8.74
N LEU A 77 -1.55 -5.38 -8.74
CA LEU A 77 -0.45 -5.25 -9.71
C LEU A 77 0.64 -6.31 -9.46
N ASP A 78 0.98 -6.58 -8.21
CA ASP A 78 1.97 -7.61 -7.83
C ASP A 78 1.55 -9.02 -8.30
N ILE A 79 0.27 -9.37 -8.13
CA ILE A 79 -0.29 -10.65 -8.60
C ILE A 79 -0.76 -10.61 -10.07
N LYS A 80 -0.39 -9.57 -10.83
CA LYS A 80 -0.65 -9.40 -12.27
C LYS A 80 -2.14 -9.35 -12.65
N GLN A 81 -3.04 -9.01 -11.74
CA GLN A 81 -4.46 -8.81 -11.99
C GLN A 81 -4.75 -7.37 -12.50
N LYS A 82 -4.23 -7.05 -13.67
CA LYS A 82 -4.21 -5.72 -14.25
C LYS A 82 -5.59 -5.11 -14.47
N ASP A 83 -6.56 -5.93 -14.90
CA ASP A 83 -7.93 -5.47 -15.14
C ASP A 83 -8.62 -5.06 -13.84
N LYS A 84 -8.47 -5.86 -12.78
CA LYS A 84 -8.96 -5.51 -11.45
C LYS A 84 -8.23 -4.30 -10.89
N ALA A 85 -6.91 -4.19 -11.08
CA ALA A 85 -6.15 -3.01 -10.68
C ALA A 85 -6.69 -1.74 -11.37
N SER A 86 -7.05 -1.83 -12.66
CA SER A 86 -7.67 -0.73 -13.41
C SER A 86 -9.04 -0.34 -12.86
N GLU A 87 -9.89 -1.33 -12.54
CA GLU A 87 -11.21 -1.09 -11.92
C GLU A 87 -11.05 -0.36 -10.58
N TRP A 88 -10.18 -0.86 -9.69
CA TRP A 88 -9.95 -0.27 -8.38
C TRP A 88 -9.26 1.09 -8.45
N SER A 89 -8.39 1.32 -9.44
CA SER A 89 -7.82 2.63 -9.72
C SER A 89 -8.90 3.66 -10.10
N LYS A 90 -9.90 3.28 -10.89
CA LYS A 90 -11.05 4.15 -11.19
C LYS A 90 -11.85 4.50 -9.94
N LYS A 91 -12.19 3.51 -9.10
CA LYS A 91 -12.88 3.74 -7.81
C LYS A 91 -12.07 4.65 -6.87
N ALA A 92 -10.75 4.44 -6.78
CA ALA A 92 -9.85 5.29 -6.03
C ALA A 92 -9.88 6.74 -6.55
N ASN A 93 -9.76 6.95 -7.86
CA ASN A 93 -9.80 8.28 -8.47
C ASN A 93 -11.12 9.00 -8.24
N GLU A 94 -12.27 8.32 -8.34
CA GLU A 94 -13.58 8.91 -8.04
C GLU A 94 -13.67 9.37 -6.57
N THR A 95 -13.16 8.55 -5.64
CA THR A 95 -13.11 8.86 -4.21
C THR A 95 -12.12 10.01 -3.91
N PHE A 96 -11.02 10.11 -4.67
CA PHE A 96 -9.95 11.05 -4.44
C PHE A 96 -10.24 12.46 -4.98
N LYS A 97 -10.96 12.57 -6.11
CA LYS A 97 -11.28 13.88 -6.74
C LYS A 97 -11.86 14.94 -5.80
N PRO A 98 -12.83 14.64 -4.92
CA PRO A 98 -13.33 15.61 -3.93
C PRO A 98 -12.23 16.11 -2.99
N LEU A 99 -11.32 15.23 -2.55
CA LEU A 99 -10.21 15.59 -1.65
C LEU A 99 -9.20 16.50 -2.34
N GLN A 100 -8.88 16.22 -3.60
CA GLN A 100 -8.00 17.07 -4.41
C GLN A 100 -8.57 18.48 -4.60
N ARG A 101 -9.90 18.60 -4.77
CA ARG A 101 -10.57 19.91 -4.87
C ARG A 101 -10.59 20.64 -3.53
N GLN A 102 -10.81 19.93 -2.43
CA GLN A 102 -10.87 20.48 -1.08
C GLN A 102 -9.52 21.01 -0.62
N ALA A 103 -8.43 20.29 -0.90
CA ALA A 103 -7.09 20.60 -0.38
C ALA A 103 -6.00 20.35 -1.43
N PRO A 104 -5.98 21.11 -2.56
CA PRO A 104 -5.10 20.83 -3.71
C PRO A 104 -3.61 20.99 -3.41
N ASN A 105 -3.24 21.67 -2.32
CA ASN A 105 -1.86 21.90 -1.90
C ASN A 105 -1.48 21.13 -0.62
N ASP A 106 -2.39 20.33 -0.05
CA ASP A 106 -2.06 19.49 1.10
C ASP A 106 -0.98 18.44 0.69
N PRO A 107 0.14 18.35 1.41
CA PRO A 107 1.23 17.45 1.03
C PRO A 107 0.84 15.98 0.98
N ARG A 108 -0.17 15.55 1.77
CA ARG A 108 -0.71 14.18 1.73
C ARG A 108 -1.45 13.93 0.41
N ILE A 109 -2.23 14.91 -0.05
CA ILE A 109 -2.93 14.87 -1.34
C ILE A 109 -1.93 14.82 -2.50
N LEU A 110 -0.92 15.68 -2.47
CA LEU A 110 0.12 15.72 -3.50
C LEU A 110 0.88 14.39 -3.56
N ALA A 111 1.27 13.82 -2.41
CA ALA A 111 1.94 12.53 -2.34
C ALA A 111 1.07 11.41 -2.95
N LEU A 112 -0.16 11.26 -2.47
CA LEU A 112 -1.10 10.25 -2.96
C LEU A 112 -1.42 10.42 -4.44
N GLN A 113 -1.61 11.65 -4.93
CA GLN A 113 -1.82 11.95 -6.34
C GLN A 113 -0.67 11.40 -7.20
N SER A 114 0.57 11.69 -6.80
CA SER A 114 1.75 11.17 -7.49
C SER A 114 1.80 9.63 -7.48
N MET A 115 1.48 9.01 -6.34
CA MET A 115 1.47 7.55 -6.18
C MET A 115 0.39 6.88 -7.03
N PHE A 116 -0.81 7.45 -7.13
CA PHE A 116 -1.87 6.92 -7.99
C PHE A 116 -1.55 7.10 -9.49
N VAL A 117 -0.95 8.23 -9.89
CA VAL A 117 -0.49 8.42 -11.27
C VAL A 117 0.58 7.39 -11.64
N ALA A 118 1.49 7.04 -10.71
CA ALA A 118 2.45 5.96 -10.94
C ALA A 118 1.76 4.61 -11.21
N TYR A 119 0.69 4.29 -10.50
CA TYR A 119 -0.11 3.08 -10.77
C TYR A 119 -0.86 3.16 -12.10
N GLU A 120 -1.40 4.32 -12.48
CA GLU A 120 -2.01 4.49 -13.80
C GLU A 120 -1.01 4.24 -14.94
N ILE A 121 0.22 4.69 -14.78
CA ILE A 121 1.32 4.42 -15.73
C ILE A 121 1.65 2.91 -15.75
N ALA A 122 1.72 2.24 -14.59
CA ALA A 122 1.96 0.80 -14.52
C ALA A 122 0.83 -0.02 -15.17
N ILE A 123 -0.42 0.43 -15.00
CA ILE A 123 -1.60 -0.15 -15.65
C ILE A 123 -1.58 0.12 -17.16
N SER A 124 -1.22 1.32 -17.59
CA SER A 124 -1.23 1.74 -18.99
C SER A 124 0.05 2.52 -19.35
N PRO A 125 1.15 1.81 -19.70
CA PRO A 125 2.46 2.45 -19.96
C PRO A 125 2.45 3.50 -21.08
N VAL A 126 1.49 3.44 -21.99
CA VAL A 126 1.30 4.46 -23.05
C VAL A 126 1.03 5.86 -22.48
N LYS A 127 0.61 5.98 -21.25
CA LYS A 127 0.40 7.26 -20.56
C LYS A 127 1.70 7.90 -20.05
N ALA A 128 2.78 7.13 -19.92
CA ALA A 128 4.03 7.59 -19.33
C ALA A 128 4.57 8.91 -19.93
N PRO A 129 4.68 9.08 -21.28
CA PRO A 129 5.20 10.31 -21.85
C PRO A 129 4.44 11.58 -21.43
N PHE A 130 3.17 11.45 -21.13
CA PHE A 130 2.30 12.57 -20.80
C PHE A 130 2.18 12.83 -19.29
N GLN A 131 2.44 11.83 -18.44
CA GLN A 131 2.14 11.91 -17.02
C GLN A 131 3.38 11.94 -16.11
N VAL A 132 4.53 11.39 -16.55
CA VAL A 132 5.73 11.26 -15.70
C VAL A 132 6.22 12.60 -15.19
N GLY A 133 6.33 13.64 -16.04
CA GLY A 133 6.81 14.95 -15.63
C GLY A 133 5.96 15.61 -14.55
N GLY A 134 4.62 15.58 -14.72
CA GLY A 134 3.67 16.10 -13.74
C GLY A 134 3.68 15.31 -12.43
N MET A 135 3.74 13.99 -12.51
CA MET A 135 3.83 13.09 -11.37
C MET A 135 5.08 13.39 -10.51
N MET A 136 6.25 13.47 -11.14
CA MET A 136 7.52 13.77 -10.45
C MET A 136 7.52 15.17 -9.81
N SER A 137 6.99 16.17 -10.52
CA SER A 137 6.84 17.52 -10.00
C SER A 137 5.93 17.55 -8.76
N THR A 138 4.82 16.83 -8.82
CA THR A 138 3.85 16.73 -7.71
C THR A 138 4.46 16.05 -6.48
N ALA A 139 5.21 14.95 -6.66
CA ALA A 139 5.91 14.29 -5.55
C ALA A 139 6.97 15.20 -4.90
N LYS A 140 7.77 15.90 -5.72
CA LYS A 140 8.75 16.88 -5.23
C LYS A 140 8.08 18.04 -4.47
N LYS A 141 6.94 18.53 -4.97
CA LYS A 141 6.16 19.56 -4.29
C LYS A 141 5.66 19.06 -2.93
N ALA A 142 5.14 17.84 -2.82
CA ALA A 142 4.72 17.25 -1.54
C ALA A 142 5.87 17.26 -0.52
N LEU A 143 7.05 16.77 -0.92
CA LEU A 143 8.23 16.71 -0.07
C LEU A 143 8.77 18.10 0.31
N LYS A 144 8.67 19.08 -0.59
CA LYS A 144 9.05 20.46 -0.29
C LYS A 144 8.08 21.13 0.69
N THR A 145 6.79 20.81 0.59
CA THR A 145 5.75 21.38 1.47
C THR A 145 5.84 20.82 2.87
N ASP A 146 6.09 19.51 3.01
CA ASP A 146 6.32 18.86 4.30
C ASP A 146 7.43 17.80 4.15
N PRO A 147 8.69 18.15 4.50
CA PRO A 147 9.81 17.21 4.44
C PRO A 147 9.76 16.07 5.46
N THR A 148 8.91 16.19 6.49
CA THR A 148 8.74 15.19 7.56
C THR A 148 7.65 14.17 7.26
N LEU A 149 6.78 14.47 6.30
CA LEU A 149 5.68 13.60 5.92
C LEU A 149 6.18 12.31 5.26
N TYR A 150 5.96 11.17 5.91
CA TYR A 150 6.40 9.87 5.38
C TYR A 150 5.78 9.52 4.01
N LEU A 151 4.52 9.93 3.75
CA LEU A 151 3.89 9.71 2.44
C LEU A 151 4.62 10.46 1.31
N ALA A 152 5.12 11.68 1.58
CA ALA A 152 5.88 12.44 0.60
C ALA A 152 7.25 11.80 0.33
N ALA A 153 7.91 11.30 1.37
CA ALA A 153 9.14 10.52 1.24
C ALA A 153 8.89 9.22 0.46
N LEU A 154 7.81 8.49 0.75
CA LEU A 154 7.42 7.26 0.07
C LEU A 154 7.13 7.50 -1.43
N ALA A 155 6.39 8.56 -1.76
CA ALA A 155 6.09 8.91 -3.15
C ALA A 155 7.38 9.14 -3.97
N ASN A 156 8.32 9.91 -3.42
CA ASN A 156 9.61 10.16 -4.07
C ASN A 156 10.47 8.88 -4.15
N ALA A 157 10.51 8.08 -3.08
CA ALA A 157 11.23 6.80 -3.07
C ALA A 157 10.74 5.86 -4.19
N ASN A 158 9.41 5.71 -4.33
CA ASN A 158 8.81 4.85 -5.35
C ASN A 158 9.17 5.31 -6.77
N ILE A 159 9.10 6.61 -7.04
CA ILE A 159 9.52 7.15 -8.36
C ILE A 159 11.00 6.81 -8.62
N LEU A 160 11.87 7.12 -7.68
CA LEU A 160 13.30 6.86 -7.83
C LEU A 160 13.62 5.38 -8.01
N PHE A 161 12.84 4.49 -7.39
CA PHE A 161 13.08 3.06 -7.44
C PHE A 161 12.57 2.40 -8.72
N TYR A 162 11.33 2.71 -9.11
CA TYR A 162 10.63 1.99 -10.18
C TYR A 162 10.84 2.60 -11.57
N PHE A 163 11.26 3.85 -11.67
CA PHE A 163 11.49 4.48 -12.97
C PHE A 163 12.90 4.20 -13.51
N PRO A 164 13.06 4.09 -14.85
CA PRO A 164 14.36 4.01 -15.47
C PRO A 164 15.22 5.24 -15.16
N GLU A 165 16.55 5.07 -15.11
CA GLU A 165 17.51 6.17 -14.87
C GLU A 165 17.33 7.31 -15.89
N ALA A 166 17.07 6.98 -17.16
CA ALA A 166 16.79 7.96 -18.21
C ALA A 166 15.54 8.83 -17.92
N LEU A 167 14.64 8.37 -17.05
CA LEU A 167 13.47 9.11 -16.60
C LEU A 167 13.63 9.61 -15.14
N GLY A 168 14.87 9.70 -14.64
CA GLY A 168 15.19 10.22 -13.32
C GLY A 168 15.12 9.20 -12.19
N GLY A 169 15.06 7.89 -12.49
CA GLY A 169 15.20 6.83 -11.50
C GLY A 169 16.59 6.80 -10.89
N ASN A 170 16.69 6.48 -9.59
CA ASN A 170 17.95 6.31 -8.87
C ASN A 170 17.71 5.42 -7.65
N LYS A 171 18.02 4.14 -7.78
CA LYS A 171 17.76 3.15 -6.73
C LYS A 171 18.51 3.43 -5.43
N GLN A 172 19.74 3.95 -5.52
CA GLN A 172 20.51 4.29 -4.32
C GLN A 172 19.88 5.45 -3.56
N GLN A 173 19.40 6.46 -4.27
CA GLN A 173 18.68 7.57 -3.65
C GLN A 173 17.29 7.12 -3.13
N ALA A 174 16.62 6.19 -3.80
CA ALA A 174 15.38 5.61 -3.32
C ALA A 174 15.53 4.97 -1.94
N ILE A 175 16.61 4.22 -1.69
CA ILE A 175 16.93 3.63 -0.39
C ILE A 175 16.98 4.71 0.70
N THR A 176 17.59 5.86 0.43
CA THR A 176 17.66 6.97 1.38
C THR A 176 16.27 7.46 1.78
N TYR A 177 15.34 7.58 0.83
CA TYR A 177 13.96 7.98 1.12
C TYR A 177 13.15 6.88 1.79
N TYR A 178 13.31 5.61 1.41
CA TYR A 178 12.68 4.49 2.13
C TYR A 178 13.15 4.41 3.59
N LYS A 179 14.42 4.71 3.87
CA LYS A 179 14.91 4.80 5.24
C LYS A 179 14.23 5.93 6.03
N LYS A 180 14.00 7.10 5.43
CA LYS A 180 13.22 8.15 6.08
C LYS A 180 11.80 7.71 6.44
N VAL A 181 11.16 6.92 5.56
CA VAL A 181 9.84 6.34 5.86
C VAL A 181 9.93 5.36 7.04
N TYR A 182 10.94 4.49 7.05
CA TYR A 182 11.18 3.57 8.17
C TYR A 182 11.46 4.32 9.48
N ASP A 183 12.31 5.36 9.44
CA ASP A 183 12.67 6.16 10.60
C ASP A 183 11.44 6.90 11.20
N TYR A 184 10.49 7.33 10.34
CA TYR A 184 9.21 7.85 10.81
C TYR A 184 8.45 6.82 11.65
N PHE A 185 8.32 5.58 11.20
CA PHE A 185 7.66 4.53 11.97
C PHE A 185 8.40 4.16 13.24
N MET A 186 9.74 4.21 13.24
CA MET A 186 10.55 3.99 14.45
C MET A 186 10.35 5.10 15.49
N ALA A 187 10.09 6.32 15.05
CA ALA A 187 9.75 7.45 15.94
C ALA A 187 8.29 7.41 16.44
N HIS A 188 7.42 6.59 15.82
CA HIS A 188 6.00 6.47 16.13
C HIS A 188 5.58 5.00 16.31
N PRO A 189 6.08 4.30 17.35
CA PRO A 189 5.86 2.87 17.53
C PRO A 189 4.38 2.50 17.70
N GLU A 190 3.57 3.42 18.21
CA GLU A 190 2.11 3.27 18.33
C GLU A 190 1.41 3.18 16.97
N ILE A 191 1.97 3.84 15.95
CA ILE A 191 1.49 3.75 14.56
C ILE A 191 2.06 2.49 13.90
N ALA A 192 3.36 2.25 14.05
CA ALA A 192 4.07 1.13 13.44
C ALA A 192 3.45 -0.23 13.78
N SER A 193 2.92 -0.38 15.00
CA SER A 193 2.34 -1.64 15.48
C SER A 193 1.04 -2.06 14.76
N THR A 194 0.41 -1.15 14.01
CA THR A 194 -0.88 -1.38 13.34
C THR A 194 -0.95 -0.84 11.91
N ASP A 195 0.10 -0.19 11.41
CA ASP A 195 0.10 0.34 10.04
C ASP A 195 0.81 -0.63 9.08
N TRP A 196 0.08 -1.19 8.13
CA TRP A 196 0.60 -2.10 7.13
C TRP A 196 1.73 -1.50 6.28
N MET A 197 1.79 -0.15 6.15
CA MET A 197 2.88 0.50 5.42
C MET A 197 4.24 0.33 6.10
N TYR A 198 4.28 0.12 7.42
CA TYR A 198 5.51 -0.22 8.12
C TYR A 198 6.11 -1.54 7.61
N LEU A 199 5.28 -2.57 7.47
CA LEU A 199 5.71 -3.86 6.88
C LEU A 199 6.10 -3.69 5.40
N ASN A 200 5.32 -2.89 4.66
CA ASN A 200 5.61 -2.60 3.26
C ASN A 200 6.99 -1.96 3.09
N VAL A 201 7.32 -0.92 3.86
CA VAL A 201 8.62 -0.24 3.71
C VAL A 201 9.79 -1.15 4.09
N MET A 202 9.63 -2.03 5.10
CA MET A 202 10.70 -2.98 5.48
C MET A 202 10.98 -3.99 4.35
N SER A 203 9.94 -4.57 3.77
CA SER A 203 10.10 -5.48 2.62
C SER A 203 10.63 -4.76 1.38
N THR A 204 10.20 -3.51 1.14
CA THR A 204 10.68 -2.69 0.02
C THR A 204 12.15 -2.32 0.20
N LEU A 205 12.63 -2.05 1.42
CA LEU A 205 14.05 -1.85 1.70
C LEU A 205 14.88 -3.09 1.37
N ALA A 206 14.39 -4.29 1.73
CA ALA A 206 15.07 -5.53 1.34
C ALA A 206 15.18 -5.65 -0.20
N VAL A 207 14.08 -5.40 -0.93
CA VAL A 207 14.06 -5.40 -2.39
C VAL A 207 14.98 -4.33 -2.97
N ALA A 208 15.01 -3.14 -2.39
CA ALA A 208 15.82 -2.03 -2.87
C ALA A 208 17.33 -2.29 -2.70
N TYR A 209 17.74 -2.84 -1.56
CA TYR A 209 19.13 -3.24 -1.35
C TYR A 209 19.54 -4.41 -2.25
N GLU A 210 18.68 -5.39 -2.46
CA GLU A 210 18.91 -6.46 -3.44
C GLU A 210 19.11 -5.89 -4.85
N ALA A 211 18.29 -4.92 -5.25
CA ALA A 211 18.34 -4.32 -6.59
C ALA A 211 19.62 -3.49 -6.87
N VAL A 212 20.34 -3.08 -5.81
CA VAL A 212 21.67 -2.43 -5.93
C VAL A 212 22.81 -3.38 -5.62
N GLY A 213 22.56 -4.70 -5.51
CA GLY A 213 23.57 -5.73 -5.30
C GLY A 213 24.04 -5.86 -3.85
N ASN A 214 23.50 -5.11 -2.90
CA ASN A 214 23.84 -5.20 -1.49
C ASN A 214 23.00 -6.28 -0.78
N ASN A 215 23.30 -7.55 -1.09
CA ASN A 215 22.51 -8.69 -0.62
C ASN A 215 22.61 -8.89 0.90
N ASN A 216 23.71 -8.48 1.55
CA ASN A 216 23.85 -8.55 3.00
C ASN A 216 22.88 -7.63 3.72
N GLU A 217 22.78 -6.37 3.28
CA GLU A 217 21.78 -5.43 3.79
C GLU A 217 20.35 -5.89 3.48
N ALA A 218 20.10 -6.39 2.26
CA ALA A 218 18.81 -6.96 1.91
C ALA A 218 18.39 -8.10 2.86
N LEU A 219 19.35 -9.00 3.18
CA LEU A 219 19.12 -10.08 4.15
C LEU A 219 18.85 -9.55 5.56
N SER A 220 19.58 -8.51 5.98
CA SER A 220 19.37 -7.85 7.28
C SER A 220 17.96 -7.29 7.38
N TRP A 221 17.43 -6.63 6.31
CA TRP A 221 16.08 -6.11 6.28
C TRP A 221 15.01 -7.20 6.31
N CYS A 222 15.22 -8.33 5.62
CA CYS A 222 14.32 -9.49 5.75
C CYS A 222 14.25 -9.99 7.21
N LYS A 223 15.41 -10.14 7.87
CA LYS A 223 15.47 -10.58 9.28
C LYS A 223 14.76 -9.58 10.20
N LYS A 224 14.99 -8.27 10.03
CA LYS A 224 14.29 -7.23 10.80
C LYS A 224 12.78 -7.30 10.62
N ALA A 225 12.31 -7.47 9.38
CA ALA A 225 10.87 -7.59 9.09
C ALA A 225 10.25 -8.81 9.78
N LEU A 226 10.95 -9.95 9.82
CA LEU A 226 10.48 -11.16 10.51
C LEU A 226 10.59 -11.09 12.03
N LEU A 227 11.45 -10.24 12.60
CA LEU A 227 11.43 -9.96 14.04
C LEU A 227 10.20 -9.16 14.44
N VAL A 228 9.72 -8.26 13.58
CA VAL A 228 8.52 -7.45 13.80
C VAL A 228 7.24 -8.25 13.54
N ALA A 229 7.21 -9.01 12.44
CA ALA A 229 6.08 -9.83 12.02
C ALA A 229 6.58 -11.23 11.60
N PRO A 230 6.65 -12.20 12.52
CA PRO A 230 7.18 -13.55 12.24
C PRO A 230 6.40 -14.30 11.15
N GLU A 231 5.14 -13.96 10.96
CA GLU A 231 4.27 -14.53 9.92
C GLU A 231 4.18 -13.66 8.66
N PHE A 232 5.16 -12.76 8.43
CA PHE A 232 5.17 -11.97 7.20
C PHE A 232 5.48 -12.85 5.98
N VAL A 233 4.40 -13.41 5.40
CA VAL A 233 4.43 -14.45 4.35
C VAL A 233 5.31 -14.05 3.19
N TYR A 234 5.17 -12.82 2.66
CA TYR A 234 5.98 -12.37 1.51
C TYR A 234 7.49 -12.40 1.80
N VAL A 235 7.89 -11.93 2.97
CA VAL A 235 9.29 -11.94 3.37
C VAL A 235 9.76 -13.36 3.66
N LYS A 236 8.98 -14.13 4.42
CA LYS A 236 9.33 -15.49 4.89
C LYS A 236 9.46 -16.48 3.73
N THR A 237 8.54 -16.44 2.76
CA THR A 237 8.43 -17.48 1.73
C THR A 237 9.01 -17.09 0.38
N ILE A 238 9.19 -15.79 0.12
CA ILE A 238 9.65 -15.29 -1.19
C ILE A 238 10.95 -14.53 -1.09
N LEU A 239 10.99 -13.44 -0.29
CA LEU A 239 12.16 -12.56 -0.29
C LEU A 239 13.38 -13.21 0.38
N LEU A 240 13.20 -13.75 1.58
CA LEU A 240 14.30 -14.31 2.35
C LEU A 240 15.01 -15.44 1.61
N PRO A 241 14.31 -16.50 1.10
CA PRO A 241 14.97 -17.57 0.35
C PRO A 241 15.70 -17.07 -0.90
N ARG A 242 15.09 -16.13 -1.64
CA ARG A 242 15.65 -15.54 -2.85
C ARG A 242 16.94 -14.77 -2.57
N ILE A 243 16.96 -13.99 -1.49
CA ILE A 243 18.12 -13.16 -1.12
C ILE A 243 19.21 -14.04 -0.51
N GLN A 244 18.87 -15.03 0.33
CA GLN A 244 19.82 -15.98 0.89
C GLN A 244 20.61 -16.74 -0.19
N ALA A 245 19.97 -17.12 -1.28
CA ALA A 245 20.62 -17.77 -2.41
C ALA A 245 21.69 -16.90 -3.11
N LYS A 246 21.68 -15.57 -2.88
CA LYS A 246 22.66 -14.60 -3.43
C LYS A 246 23.75 -14.20 -2.46
N VAL A 247 23.60 -14.52 -1.18
CA VAL A 247 24.63 -14.29 -0.15
C VAL A 247 25.49 -15.53 -0.09
N LYS A 248 26.70 -15.42 -0.59
CA LYS A 248 27.72 -16.47 -0.51
C LYS A 248 28.52 -16.35 0.78
#